data_709b8aacd2fe9ecf414aa790f736e0b5
#
_entry.id   709b8aacd2fe9ecf414aa790f736e0b5
#
_cell.length_a   1.000
_cell.length_b   1.000
_cell.length_c   1.000
_cell.angle_alpha   90.00
_cell.angle_beta   90.00
_cell.angle_gamma   90.00
#
_symmetry.space_group_name_H-M   'P 1'
#
loop_
_entity.id
_entity.type
_entity.pdbx_description
1 polymer ?
#
loop_
_entity_poly.entity_id
_entity_poly.type
_entity_poly.pdbx_seq_one_letter_code
_entity_poly.pdbx_strand_id
1 'polypeptide(L)'
;MHEMRYSGDSFLRLENMVKIAKRRGLDGICITDHDSMGLKEFAAEYSEKTGFPIFVGIEFYSLQGDIVAFGIEDYPKERIPAQEFVDLVQAQGGMCFSAHPFRNNNRGLEENLKIVKGLDGIEVLNGSTLYEANRKAAEYAAELGLATVGSSDCHVPEKLGLYATYFPREIRSVQELVRSVKRCETLPVYYKEGGYYLWDMKNPIDAPFHIYEQEQMVCAG
;
A
#
# COMPACT_ATOMS: atom_id res chain seq x y z
N MET A 1 0.47 -1.31 5.10
CA MET A 1 0.12 -2.13 6.30
C MET A 1 0.30 -1.29 7.56
N HIS A 2 -0.44 -1.59 8.64
CA HIS A 2 -0.62 -0.72 9.80
C HIS A 2 -0.07 -1.35 11.08
N GLU A 3 0.59 -0.54 11.92
CA GLU A 3 1.17 -0.95 13.20
C GLU A 3 0.34 -0.41 14.38
N MET A 4 0.09 -1.26 15.37
CA MET A 4 -0.89 -0.99 16.43
C MET A 4 -0.59 0.21 17.35
N ARG A 5 0.63 0.74 17.36
CA ARG A 5 0.99 1.92 18.18
C ARG A 5 0.43 3.22 17.58
N TYR A 6 0.27 3.26 16.26
CA TYR A 6 -0.12 4.46 15.52
C TYR A 6 -1.41 4.27 14.70
N SER A 7 -1.86 3.04 14.50
CA SER A 7 -3.15 2.71 13.87
C SER A 7 -3.99 1.93 14.86
N GLY A 8 -4.99 2.58 15.47
CA GLY A 8 -5.79 2.02 16.56
C GLY A 8 -6.71 0.85 16.17
N ASP A 9 -6.85 0.60 14.89
CA ASP A 9 -7.60 -0.51 14.29
C ASP A 9 -6.70 -1.70 13.89
N SER A 10 -5.38 -1.58 14.09
CA SER A 10 -4.44 -2.65 13.85
C SER A 10 -4.12 -3.47 15.10
N PHE A 11 -3.92 -4.77 14.91
CA PHE A 11 -3.48 -5.74 15.94
C PHE A 11 -2.04 -6.23 15.72
N LEU A 12 -1.30 -5.55 14.85
CA LEU A 12 0.03 -5.93 14.42
C LEU A 12 1.12 -5.14 15.16
N ARG A 13 2.07 -5.85 15.78
CA ARG A 13 3.32 -5.28 16.27
C ARG A 13 4.43 -5.48 15.25
N LEU A 14 5.32 -4.51 15.12
CA LEU A 14 6.41 -4.53 14.16
C LEU A 14 7.22 -5.85 14.19
N GLU A 15 7.54 -6.33 15.39
CA GLU A 15 8.33 -7.56 15.56
C GLU A 15 7.62 -8.80 15.00
N ASN A 16 6.29 -8.85 15.12
CA ASN A 16 5.49 -9.92 14.55
C ASN A 16 5.33 -9.76 13.03
N MET A 17 5.19 -8.52 12.55
CA MET A 17 5.12 -8.22 11.12
C MET A 17 6.37 -8.73 10.41
N VAL A 18 7.57 -8.45 10.92
CA VAL A 18 8.84 -8.91 10.34
C VAL A 18 8.94 -10.44 10.36
N LYS A 19 8.53 -11.10 11.45
CA LYS A 19 8.52 -12.57 11.52
C LYS A 19 7.61 -13.22 10.48
N ILE A 20 6.41 -12.65 10.29
CA ILE A 20 5.44 -13.15 9.32
C ILE A 20 5.93 -12.87 7.89
N ALA A 21 6.42 -11.67 7.63
CA ALA A 21 6.96 -11.25 6.34
C ALA A 21 8.09 -12.20 5.87
N LYS A 22 9.08 -12.44 6.73
CA LYS A 22 10.18 -13.39 6.46
C LYS A 22 9.65 -14.81 6.16
N ARG A 23 8.68 -15.30 6.92
CA ARG A 23 8.09 -16.64 6.69
C ARG A 23 7.33 -16.74 5.36
N ARG A 24 6.78 -15.63 4.88
CA ARG A 24 6.10 -15.54 3.58
C ARG A 24 7.04 -15.22 2.42
N GLY A 25 8.34 -15.07 2.66
CA GLY A 25 9.32 -14.80 1.62
C GLY A 25 9.30 -13.37 1.10
N LEU A 26 8.83 -12.41 1.91
CA LEU A 26 8.99 -10.99 1.61
C LEU A 26 10.41 -10.53 1.94
N ASP A 27 10.99 -9.68 1.09
CA ASP A 27 12.34 -9.11 1.24
C ASP A 27 12.34 -7.83 2.09
N GLY A 28 11.18 -7.22 2.31
CA GLY A 28 10.99 -6.02 3.13
C GLY A 28 9.52 -5.72 3.34
N ILE A 29 9.23 -4.74 4.19
CA ILE A 29 7.87 -4.26 4.46
C ILE A 29 7.77 -2.75 4.43
N CYS A 30 6.61 -2.25 4.02
CA CYS A 30 6.22 -0.86 4.07
C CYS A 30 5.12 -0.66 5.12
N ILE A 31 5.34 0.23 6.08
CA ILE A 31 4.37 0.59 7.12
C ILE A 31 3.85 1.98 6.81
N THR A 32 2.54 2.12 6.78
CA THR A 32 1.83 3.34 6.37
C THR A 32 0.66 3.56 7.32
N ASP A 33 0.99 3.90 8.57
CA ASP A 33 0.00 4.15 9.60
C ASP A 33 -0.88 5.36 9.25
N HIS A 34 -2.13 5.35 9.74
CA HIS A 34 -3.10 6.40 9.48
C HIS A 34 -2.62 7.73 10.04
N ASP A 35 -2.45 8.72 9.16
CA ASP A 35 -2.05 10.10 9.46
C ASP A 35 -0.80 10.22 10.36
N SER A 36 0.10 9.20 10.32
CA SER A 36 1.26 9.14 11.20
C SER A 36 2.47 8.49 10.56
N MET A 37 3.65 9.06 10.80
CA MET A 37 4.97 8.44 10.58
C MET A 37 5.71 8.22 11.91
N GLY A 38 5.02 8.20 13.03
CA GLY A 38 5.60 8.12 14.36
C GLY A 38 6.43 6.86 14.64
N LEU A 39 6.26 5.82 13.83
CA LEU A 39 7.04 4.57 13.93
C LEU A 39 8.46 4.68 13.35
N LYS A 40 8.81 5.77 12.63
CA LYS A 40 9.99 5.90 11.77
C LYS A 40 11.30 5.56 12.49
N GLU A 41 11.55 6.17 13.65
CA GLU A 41 12.79 5.93 14.41
C GLU A 41 12.89 4.49 14.91
N PHE A 42 11.83 3.98 15.54
CA PHE A 42 11.80 2.61 16.03
C PHE A 42 11.94 1.58 14.91
N ALA A 43 11.31 1.82 13.77
CA ALA A 43 11.41 0.94 12.59
C ALA A 43 12.82 0.95 11.99
N ALA A 44 13.49 2.10 11.96
CA ALA A 44 14.87 2.22 11.48
C ALA A 44 15.85 1.43 12.37
N GLU A 45 15.77 1.60 13.68
CA GLU A 45 16.59 0.83 14.64
C GLU A 45 16.32 -0.68 14.53
N TYR A 46 15.05 -1.06 14.37
CA TYR A 46 14.69 -2.47 14.26
C TYR A 46 15.13 -3.07 12.93
N SER A 47 15.06 -2.30 11.85
CA SER A 47 15.56 -2.68 10.52
C SER A 47 17.07 -2.93 10.55
N GLU A 48 17.85 -2.01 11.13
CA GLU A 48 19.30 -2.15 11.30
C GLU A 48 19.64 -3.40 12.12
N LYS A 49 18.99 -3.58 13.27
CA LYS A 49 19.20 -4.72 14.18
C LYS A 49 18.91 -6.07 13.52
N THR A 50 17.91 -6.15 12.64
CA THR A 50 17.45 -7.42 12.07
C THR A 50 17.96 -7.69 10.66
N GLY A 51 18.58 -6.68 10.02
CA GLY A 51 18.99 -6.71 8.63
C GLY A 51 17.81 -6.85 7.65
N PHE A 52 16.56 -6.56 8.11
CA PHE A 52 15.35 -6.69 7.30
C PHE A 52 14.83 -5.30 6.94
N PRO A 53 14.72 -4.96 5.63
CA PRO A 53 14.26 -3.65 5.18
C PRO A 53 12.86 -3.31 5.69
N ILE A 54 12.72 -2.16 6.34
CA ILE A 54 11.46 -1.62 6.83
C ILE A 54 11.38 -0.16 6.41
N PHE A 55 10.39 0.18 5.60
CA PHE A 55 10.17 1.53 5.12
C PHE A 55 8.91 2.09 5.77
N VAL A 56 9.01 3.27 6.38
CA VAL A 56 7.87 3.95 6.98
C VAL A 56 7.47 5.12 6.09
N GLY A 57 6.21 5.11 5.69
CA GLY A 57 5.50 6.19 5.04
C GLY A 57 4.28 6.58 5.86
N ILE A 58 3.29 7.16 5.20
CA ILE A 58 2.03 7.60 5.80
C ILE A 58 0.87 7.19 4.87
N GLU A 59 -0.25 6.76 5.43
CA GLU A 59 -1.54 6.79 4.75
C GLU A 59 -2.30 8.02 5.23
N PHE A 60 -2.20 9.09 4.44
CA PHE A 60 -2.80 10.39 4.76
C PHE A 60 -4.24 10.44 4.26
N TYR A 61 -5.18 10.75 5.17
CA TYR A 61 -6.58 10.92 4.83
C TYR A 61 -6.87 12.36 4.38
N SER A 62 -6.75 12.60 3.08
CA SER A 62 -7.10 13.88 2.46
C SER A 62 -8.62 14.15 2.47
N LEU A 63 -9.04 15.35 2.04
CA LEU A 63 -10.47 15.66 1.90
C LEU A 63 -11.18 14.81 0.84
N GLN A 64 -10.46 14.26 -0.15
CA GLN A 64 -11.02 13.45 -1.24
C GLN A 64 -10.79 11.94 -1.08
N GLY A 65 -9.88 11.51 -0.22
CA GLY A 65 -9.58 10.10 0.00
C GLY A 65 -8.16 9.86 0.48
N ASP A 66 -7.81 8.58 0.66
CA ASP A 66 -6.52 8.16 1.19
C ASP A 66 -5.42 8.22 0.13
N ILE A 67 -4.28 8.78 0.53
CA ILE A 67 -3.06 8.84 -0.27
C ILE A 67 -1.90 8.32 0.57
N VAL A 68 -1.24 7.29 0.06
CA VAL A 68 0.00 6.78 0.68
C VAL A 68 1.18 7.57 0.13
N ALA A 69 2.08 7.99 1.04
CA ALA A 69 3.30 8.70 0.67
C ALA A 69 4.54 8.15 1.37
N PHE A 70 5.68 8.21 0.68
CA PHE A 70 7.01 7.87 1.18
C PHE A 70 8.04 8.91 0.78
N GLY A 71 9.14 8.98 1.55
CA GLY A 71 10.26 9.88 1.24
C GLY A 71 9.99 11.33 1.61
N ILE A 72 9.09 11.56 2.55
CA ILE A 72 8.80 12.89 3.11
C ILE A 72 9.20 12.95 4.58
N GLU A 73 9.42 14.15 5.08
CA GLU A 73 9.68 14.43 6.51
C GLU A 73 8.51 15.17 7.16
N ASP A 74 7.93 16.11 6.43
CA ASP A 74 6.84 16.96 6.91
C ASP A 74 5.51 16.57 6.26
N TYR A 75 4.46 16.51 7.08
CA TYR A 75 3.10 16.25 6.65
C TYR A 75 2.09 17.02 7.51
N PRO A 76 0.90 17.37 6.94
CA PRO A 76 -0.13 18.11 7.66
C PRO A 76 -0.67 17.31 8.85
N LYS A 77 -1.07 18.03 9.90
CA LYS A 77 -1.75 17.41 11.06
C LYS A 77 -3.26 17.37 10.88
N GLU A 78 -3.79 18.20 9.99
CA GLU A 78 -5.19 18.26 9.64
C GLU A 78 -5.40 17.85 8.19
N ARG A 79 -6.63 17.43 7.87
CA ARG A 79 -6.99 17.04 6.51
C ARG A 79 -6.96 18.26 5.59
N ILE A 80 -6.25 18.12 4.49
CA ILE A 80 -6.17 19.10 3.40
C ILE A 80 -6.67 18.50 2.09
N PRO A 81 -6.93 19.30 1.05
CA PRO A 81 -7.24 18.79 -0.28
C PRO A 81 -6.16 17.83 -0.80
N ALA A 82 -6.59 16.78 -1.51
CA ALA A 82 -5.69 15.77 -2.08
C ALA A 82 -4.58 16.38 -2.95
N GLN A 83 -4.91 17.40 -3.78
CA GLN A 83 -3.92 18.07 -4.62
C GLN A 83 -2.84 18.77 -3.78
N GLU A 84 -3.23 19.45 -2.71
CA GLU A 84 -2.27 20.16 -1.83
C GLU A 84 -1.32 19.16 -1.14
N PHE A 85 -1.84 17.99 -0.73
CA PHE A 85 -0.99 16.94 -0.16
C PHE A 85 -0.03 16.36 -1.19
N VAL A 86 -0.50 16.07 -2.41
CA VAL A 86 0.36 15.60 -3.50
C VAL A 86 1.47 16.61 -3.81
N ASP A 87 1.13 17.91 -3.94
CA ASP A 87 2.10 18.97 -4.19
C ASP A 87 3.17 19.04 -3.08
N LEU A 88 2.75 18.90 -1.82
CA LEU A 88 3.65 18.86 -0.67
C LEU A 88 4.62 17.66 -0.74
N VAL A 89 4.13 16.47 -1.10
CA VAL A 89 4.96 15.27 -1.26
C VAL A 89 5.97 15.45 -2.38
N GLN A 90 5.52 15.97 -3.53
CA GLN A 90 6.40 16.21 -4.69
C GLN A 90 7.46 17.27 -4.39
N ALA A 91 7.10 18.34 -3.67
CA ALA A 91 8.03 19.40 -3.27
C ALA A 91 9.17 18.88 -2.35
N GLN A 92 8.92 17.84 -1.58
CA GLN A 92 9.91 17.16 -0.73
C GLN A 92 10.73 16.08 -1.48
N GLY A 93 10.41 15.82 -2.76
CA GLY A 93 11.05 14.75 -3.55
C GLY A 93 10.57 13.34 -3.19
N GLY A 94 9.50 13.24 -2.42
CA GLY A 94 8.81 12.00 -2.10
C GLY A 94 8.04 11.42 -3.28
N MET A 95 7.36 10.30 -3.05
CA MET A 95 6.39 9.71 -3.98
C MET A 95 5.07 9.46 -3.28
N CYS A 96 3.98 9.48 -4.04
CA CYS A 96 2.66 9.15 -3.52
C CYS A 96 1.80 8.37 -4.52
N PHE A 97 0.90 7.55 -3.97
CA PHE A 97 -0.09 6.83 -4.76
C PHE A 97 -1.44 6.81 -4.05
N SER A 98 -2.52 6.68 -4.83
CA SER A 98 -3.87 6.53 -4.27
C SER A 98 -4.02 5.15 -3.64
N ALA A 99 -4.38 5.10 -2.36
CA ALA A 99 -4.73 3.87 -1.67
C ALA A 99 -6.15 3.43 -2.05
N HIS A 100 -6.34 2.14 -2.29
CA HIS A 100 -7.65 1.48 -2.52
C HIS A 100 -8.74 2.39 -3.15
N PRO A 101 -8.50 3.02 -4.32
CA PRO A 101 -9.27 4.16 -4.81
C PRO A 101 -10.77 3.93 -5.00
N PHE A 102 -11.19 2.67 -5.17
CA PHE A 102 -12.59 2.31 -5.39
C PHE A 102 -13.18 1.39 -4.32
N ARG A 103 -12.52 1.30 -3.13
CA ARG A 103 -13.09 0.58 -1.99
C ARG A 103 -14.38 1.28 -1.54
N ASN A 104 -15.42 0.50 -1.29
CA ASN A 104 -16.71 1.01 -0.82
C ASN A 104 -16.67 1.36 0.69
N ASN A 105 -15.88 2.37 1.06
CA ASN A 105 -15.73 2.87 2.43
C ASN A 105 -15.65 4.40 2.51
N ASN A 106 -15.91 5.10 1.40
CA ASN A 106 -15.81 6.56 1.25
C ASN A 106 -14.41 7.12 1.57
N ARG A 107 -13.36 6.31 1.38
CA ARG A 107 -11.97 6.71 1.62
C ARG A 107 -11.10 6.65 0.35
N GLY A 108 -11.63 6.20 -0.77
CA GLY A 108 -10.91 6.18 -2.04
C GLY A 108 -10.99 7.51 -2.78
N LEU A 109 -9.99 7.84 -3.59
CA LEU A 109 -10.02 9.03 -4.46
C LEU A 109 -11.07 8.94 -5.57
N GLU A 110 -11.46 7.75 -5.98
CA GLU A 110 -12.45 7.47 -7.02
C GLU A 110 -12.19 8.28 -8.31
N GLU A 111 -13.20 9.02 -8.80
CA GLU A 111 -13.07 9.83 -10.02
C GLU A 111 -12.09 11.01 -9.84
N ASN A 112 -11.74 11.39 -8.59
CA ASN A 112 -10.73 12.42 -8.34
C ASN A 112 -9.33 12.01 -8.85
N LEU A 113 -9.09 10.71 -9.11
CA LEU A 113 -7.88 10.23 -9.78
C LEU A 113 -7.59 10.95 -11.10
N LYS A 114 -8.63 11.35 -11.85
CA LYS A 114 -8.49 12.07 -13.12
C LYS A 114 -8.18 13.56 -12.92
N ILE A 115 -8.49 14.09 -11.75
CA ILE A 115 -8.38 15.53 -11.44
C ILE A 115 -7.06 15.82 -10.72
N VAL A 116 -6.71 15.01 -9.71
CA VAL A 116 -5.47 15.14 -8.94
C VAL A 116 -4.26 14.84 -9.82
N LYS A 117 -3.32 15.77 -9.87
CA LYS A 117 -2.11 15.66 -10.68
C LYS A 117 -0.89 15.39 -9.81
N GLY A 118 0.09 14.67 -10.36
CA GLY A 118 1.34 14.39 -9.65
C GLY A 118 1.32 13.14 -8.76
N LEU A 119 0.25 12.32 -8.79
CA LEU A 119 0.30 10.96 -8.27
C LEU A 119 1.33 10.15 -9.08
N ASP A 120 2.14 9.36 -8.40
CA ASP A 120 3.14 8.48 -9.03
C ASP A 120 2.57 7.08 -9.31
N GLY A 121 1.51 6.68 -8.59
CA GLY A 121 0.92 5.35 -8.73
C GLY A 121 -0.51 5.23 -8.25
N ILE A 122 -1.06 4.05 -8.44
CA ILE A 122 -2.38 3.61 -7.96
C ILE A 122 -2.24 2.22 -7.33
N GLU A 123 -2.82 2.03 -6.16
CA GLU A 123 -2.98 0.72 -5.56
C GLU A 123 -4.09 -0.04 -6.29
N VAL A 124 -3.66 -0.98 -7.14
CA VAL A 124 -4.56 -1.75 -8.00
C VAL A 124 -4.88 -3.13 -7.43
N LEU A 125 -4.12 -3.58 -6.44
CA LEU A 125 -4.34 -4.85 -5.75
C LEU A 125 -4.26 -4.62 -4.25
N ASN A 126 -5.42 -4.42 -3.63
CA ASN A 126 -5.52 -4.21 -2.18
C ASN A 126 -6.22 -5.40 -1.51
N GLY A 127 -5.63 -5.89 -0.41
CA GLY A 127 -6.06 -7.10 0.30
C GLY A 127 -7.36 -6.99 1.11
N SER A 128 -7.94 -5.80 1.17
CA SER A 128 -9.22 -5.52 1.85
C SER A 128 -10.25 -4.89 0.90
N THR A 129 -10.04 -5.04 -0.43
CA THR A 129 -10.86 -4.44 -1.47
C THR A 129 -11.39 -5.53 -2.40
N LEU A 130 -12.64 -5.41 -2.83
CA LEU A 130 -13.28 -6.36 -3.74
C LEU A 130 -12.60 -6.37 -5.11
N TYR A 131 -12.65 -7.54 -5.77
CA TYR A 131 -12.03 -7.75 -7.08
C TYR A 131 -12.41 -6.69 -8.11
N GLU A 132 -13.70 -6.38 -8.25
CA GLU A 132 -14.17 -5.40 -9.25
C GLU A 132 -13.62 -3.98 -9.00
N ALA A 133 -13.47 -3.61 -7.73
CA ALA A 133 -12.89 -2.33 -7.37
C ALA A 133 -11.37 -2.28 -7.68
N ASN A 134 -10.65 -3.37 -7.41
CA ASN A 134 -9.25 -3.51 -7.78
C ASN A 134 -9.06 -3.51 -9.32
N ARG A 135 -9.92 -4.22 -10.04
CA ARG A 135 -9.91 -4.21 -11.52
C ARG A 135 -10.14 -2.80 -12.07
N LYS A 136 -11.13 -2.07 -11.53
CA LYS A 136 -11.37 -0.67 -11.90
C LYS A 136 -10.14 0.20 -11.62
N ALA A 137 -9.48 0.02 -10.48
CA ALA A 137 -8.25 0.75 -10.16
C ALA A 137 -7.13 0.51 -11.18
N ALA A 138 -6.99 -0.73 -11.65
CA ALA A 138 -6.00 -1.08 -12.65
C ALA A 138 -6.33 -0.51 -14.05
N GLU A 139 -7.61 -0.43 -14.43
CA GLU A 139 -8.04 0.25 -15.66
C GLU A 139 -7.66 1.74 -15.61
N TYR A 140 -7.87 2.40 -14.45
CA TYR A 140 -7.47 3.81 -14.26
C TYR A 140 -5.94 3.98 -14.28
N ALA A 141 -5.18 3.07 -13.67
CA ALA A 141 -3.73 3.13 -13.72
C ALA A 141 -3.20 3.06 -15.15
N ALA A 142 -3.77 2.17 -15.97
CA ALA A 142 -3.45 2.06 -17.40
C ALA A 142 -3.85 3.30 -18.19
N GLU A 143 -5.07 3.85 -17.96
CA GLU A 143 -5.55 5.08 -18.61
C GLU A 143 -4.64 6.29 -18.30
N LEU A 144 -4.20 6.40 -17.05
CA LEU A 144 -3.43 7.55 -16.56
C LEU A 144 -1.90 7.37 -16.70
N GLY A 145 -1.43 6.18 -17.08
CA GLY A 145 -0.01 5.88 -17.23
C GLY A 145 0.75 5.89 -15.90
N LEU A 146 0.09 5.51 -14.79
CA LEU A 146 0.64 5.52 -13.44
C LEU A 146 1.17 4.14 -13.03
N ALA A 147 2.13 4.13 -12.10
CA ALA A 147 2.64 2.89 -11.53
C ALA A 147 1.52 2.08 -10.86
N THR A 148 1.63 0.75 -10.93
CA THR A 148 0.70 -0.16 -10.25
C THR A 148 1.34 -0.77 -9.02
N VAL A 149 0.70 -0.68 -7.88
CA VAL A 149 1.18 -1.29 -6.62
C VAL A 149 0.15 -2.26 -6.06
N GLY A 150 0.66 -3.26 -5.34
CA GLY A 150 -0.15 -4.19 -4.57
C GLY A 150 0.19 -4.12 -3.09
N SER A 151 -0.80 -4.20 -2.22
CA SER A 151 -0.58 -4.27 -0.78
C SER A 151 -1.61 -5.13 -0.06
N SER A 152 -1.20 -5.67 1.08
CA SER A 152 -2.13 -6.44 1.93
C SER A 152 -3.12 -5.54 2.65
N ASP A 153 -2.76 -4.28 2.88
CA ASP A 153 -3.52 -3.36 3.73
C ASP A 153 -3.97 -4.06 5.02
N CYS A 154 -3.01 -4.73 5.66
CA CYS A 154 -3.30 -5.65 6.74
C CYS A 154 -3.28 -4.94 8.10
N HIS A 155 -4.29 -5.30 8.89
CA HIS A 155 -4.47 -4.91 10.29
C HIS A 155 -4.41 -6.15 11.21
N VAL A 156 -4.37 -7.36 10.61
CA VAL A 156 -4.32 -8.65 11.31
C VAL A 156 -3.23 -9.55 10.72
N PRO A 157 -2.63 -10.45 11.52
CA PRO A 157 -1.49 -11.29 11.10
C PRO A 157 -1.75 -12.15 9.87
N GLU A 158 -2.96 -12.66 9.73
CA GLU A 158 -3.37 -13.60 8.68
C GLU A 158 -3.29 -12.98 7.29
N LYS A 159 -3.54 -11.68 7.18
CA LYS A 159 -3.56 -10.94 5.92
C LYS A 159 -2.18 -10.44 5.48
N LEU A 160 -1.19 -10.38 6.40
CA LEU A 160 0.12 -9.79 6.11
C LEU A 160 0.81 -10.54 4.97
N GLY A 161 1.12 -9.83 3.87
CA GLY A 161 1.85 -10.37 2.72
C GLY A 161 1.03 -11.28 1.81
N LEU A 162 -0.32 -11.32 1.92
CA LEU A 162 -1.16 -12.00 0.92
C LEU A 162 -1.07 -11.28 -0.43
N TYR A 163 -0.90 -9.98 -0.41
CA TYR A 163 -0.64 -9.16 -1.58
C TYR A 163 0.59 -8.29 -1.31
N ALA A 164 1.37 -8.05 -2.35
CA ALA A 164 2.61 -7.30 -2.26
C ALA A 164 2.91 -6.61 -3.60
N THR A 165 3.98 -5.83 -3.60
CA THR A 165 4.54 -5.23 -4.81
C THR A 165 5.88 -5.91 -5.11
N TYR A 166 6.03 -6.41 -6.33
CA TYR A 166 7.30 -6.88 -6.86
C TYR A 166 8.09 -5.73 -7.45
N PHE A 167 9.37 -5.68 -7.13
CA PHE A 167 10.37 -4.79 -7.70
C PHE A 167 11.42 -5.61 -8.45
N PRO A 168 11.80 -5.24 -9.69
CA PRO A 168 12.80 -5.99 -10.47
C PRO A 168 14.21 -5.89 -9.91
N ARG A 169 14.42 -5.00 -8.93
CA ARG A 169 15.68 -4.79 -8.22
C ARG A 169 15.43 -4.79 -6.73
N GLU A 170 16.44 -5.20 -5.97
CA GLU A 170 16.39 -5.09 -4.51
C GLU A 170 16.25 -3.63 -4.07
N ILE A 171 15.36 -3.39 -3.11
CA ILE A 171 15.11 -2.07 -2.52
C ILE A 171 15.71 -2.04 -1.12
N ARG A 172 16.76 -1.21 -0.94
CA ARG A 172 17.50 -1.08 0.32
C ARG A 172 17.30 0.26 1.02
N SER A 173 16.69 1.23 0.35
CA SER A 173 16.44 2.56 0.89
C SER A 173 15.10 3.12 0.43
N VAL A 174 14.57 4.08 1.20
CA VAL A 174 13.36 4.80 0.81
C VAL A 174 13.54 5.56 -0.51
N GLN A 175 14.76 6.04 -0.80
CA GLN A 175 15.05 6.72 -2.06
C GLN A 175 15.00 5.77 -3.26
N GLU A 176 15.40 4.51 -3.10
CA GLU A 176 15.25 3.48 -4.14
C GLU A 176 13.78 3.11 -4.34
N LEU A 177 13.01 2.97 -3.24
CA LEU A 177 11.56 2.77 -3.30
C LEU A 177 10.87 3.89 -4.09
N VAL A 178 11.15 5.16 -3.73
CA VAL A 178 10.63 6.35 -4.42
C VAL A 178 10.97 6.32 -5.91
N ARG A 179 12.24 6.07 -6.26
CA ARG A 179 12.66 6.01 -7.67
C ARG A 179 11.96 4.91 -8.46
N SER A 180 11.83 3.72 -7.88
CA SER A 180 11.21 2.59 -8.57
C SER A 180 9.73 2.84 -8.86
N VAL A 181 8.97 3.40 -7.91
CA VAL A 181 7.57 3.77 -8.15
C VAL A 181 7.46 4.86 -9.21
N LYS A 182 8.25 5.94 -9.10
CA LYS A 182 8.24 7.04 -10.09
C LYS A 182 8.62 6.59 -11.52
N ARG A 183 9.35 5.47 -11.65
CA ARG A 183 9.71 4.87 -12.94
C ARG A 183 8.74 3.80 -13.42
N CYS A 184 7.65 3.56 -12.70
CA CYS A 184 6.72 2.47 -12.97
C CYS A 184 7.42 1.08 -13.00
N GLU A 185 8.49 0.91 -12.21
CA GLU A 185 9.23 -0.35 -12.07
C GLU A 185 8.62 -1.19 -10.93
N THR A 186 7.29 -1.41 -10.98
CA THR A 186 6.52 -2.11 -9.95
C THR A 186 5.46 -3.01 -10.59
N LEU A 187 5.22 -4.17 -9.98
CA LEU A 187 4.15 -5.08 -10.38
C LEU A 187 3.40 -5.58 -9.15
N PRO A 188 2.05 -5.59 -9.16
CA PRO A 188 1.25 -6.18 -8.10
C PRO A 188 1.37 -7.71 -8.13
N VAL A 189 1.58 -8.32 -6.97
CA VAL A 189 1.71 -9.77 -6.80
C VAL A 189 0.84 -10.28 -5.66
N TYR A 190 0.43 -11.54 -5.73
CA TYR A 190 -0.30 -12.24 -4.69
C TYR A 190 0.41 -13.51 -4.25
N TYR A 191 0.23 -13.87 -2.96
CA TYR A 191 0.80 -15.07 -2.36
C TYR A 191 -0.12 -16.27 -2.55
N LYS A 192 0.42 -17.38 -3.08
CA LYS A 192 -0.29 -18.65 -3.22
C LYS A 192 0.71 -19.80 -3.10
N GLU A 193 0.37 -20.85 -2.33
CA GLU A 193 1.13 -22.12 -2.27
C GLU A 193 2.63 -21.95 -2.00
N GLY A 194 3.00 -20.99 -1.15
CA GLY A 194 4.39 -20.75 -0.74
C GLY A 194 5.19 -19.81 -1.65
N GLY A 195 4.58 -19.19 -2.67
CA GLY A 195 5.24 -18.26 -3.59
C GLY A 195 4.40 -17.05 -3.95
N TYR A 196 5.04 -16.08 -4.63
CA TYR A 196 4.37 -14.91 -5.18
C TYR A 196 4.17 -15.04 -6.68
N TYR A 197 3.00 -14.66 -7.14
CA TYR A 197 2.59 -14.70 -8.55
C TYR A 197 2.15 -13.32 -9.01
N LEU A 198 2.45 -12.98 -10.25
CA LEU A 198 1.97 -11.74 -10.86
C LEU A 198 0.44 -11.73 -10.88
N TRP A 199 -0.15 -10.62 -10.49
CA TRP A 199 -1.58 -10.44 -10.61
C TRP A 199 -1.95 -10.10 -12.05
N ASP A 200 -2.77 -10.93 -12.68
CA ASP A 200 -3.34 -10.70 -14.01
C ASP A 200 -4.81 -10.30 -13.87
N MET A 201 -5.12 -9.06 -14.24
CA MET A 201 -6.49 -8.54 -14.28
C MET A 201 -7.45 -9.35 -15.16
N LYS A 202 -6.92 -10.10 -16.14
CA LYS A 202 -7.72 -10.88 -17.10
C LYS A 202 -8.14 -12.25 -16.58
N ASN A 203 -7.50 -12.72 -15.52
CA ASN A 203 -7.76 -14.04 -14.92
C ASN A 203 -8.08 -13.94 -13.43
N PRO A 204 -9.29 -13.45 -13.07
CA PRO A 204 -9.71 -13.34 -11.68
C PRO A 204 -9.78 -14.67 -10.94
N ILE A 205 -9.89 -15.79 -11.64
CA ILE A 205 -10.10 -17.13 -11.11
C ILE A 205 -8.93 -17.63 -10.25
N ASP A 206 -7.72 -17.15 -10.50
CA ASP A 206 -6.52 -17.52 -9.75
C ASP A 206 -6.15 -16.53 -8.63
N ALA A 207 -6.85 -15.40 -8.51
CA ALA A 207 -6.60 -14.45 -7.44
C ALA A 207 -7.15 -15.00 -6.11
N PRO A 208 -6.43 -14.89 -4.99
CA PRO A 208 -6.91 -15.27 -3.66
C PRO A 208 -8.15 -14.49 -3.19
N PHE A 209 -8.66 -13.58 -3.99
CA PHE A 209 -9.87 -12.81 -3.81
C PHE A 209 -11.12 -13.64 -3.56
N HIS A 210 -11.29 -14.76 -4.26
CA HIS A 210 -12.48 -15.59 -4.10
C HIS A 210 -12.65 -16.12 -2.67
N ILE A 211 -11.55 -16.27 -1.94
CA ILE A 211 -11.61 -16.69 -0.53
C ILE A 211 -12.19 -15.58 0.34
N TYR A 212 -11.83 -14.31 0.05
CA TYR A 212 -12.32 -13.16 0.83
C TYR A 212 -13.76 -12.77 0.52
N GLU A 213 -14.19 -12.88 -0.73
CA GLU A 213 -15.58 -12.64 -1.11
C GLU A 213 -16.52 -13.64 -0.43
N GLN A 214 -16.11 -14.90 -0.33
CA GLN A 214 -16.87 -15.95 0.36
C GLN A 214 -16.95 -15.70 1.87
N GLU A 215 -15.85 -15.30 2.52
CA GLU A 215 -15.85 -15.01 3.96
C GLU A 215 -16.70 -13.76 4.30
N GLN A 216 -16.70 -12.74 3.47
CA GLN A 216 -17.55 -11.54 3.69
C GLN A 216 -19.03 -11.84 3.51
N MET A 217 -19.41 -12.74 2.59
CA MET A 217 -20.81 -13.17 2.43
C MET A 217 -21.29 -14.02 3.59
N VAL A 218 -20.42 -14.79 4.22
CA VAL A 218 -20.79 -15.62 5.40
C VAL A 218 -20.94 -14.77 6.67
N CYS A 219 -20.23 -13.64 6.79
CA CYS A 219 -20.37 -12.73 7.93
C CYS A 219 -21.53 -11.74 7.80
N ALA A 220 -22.16 -11.63 6.63
CA ALA A 220 -23.31 -10.76 6.36
C ALA A 220 -24.68 -11.46 6.44
N GLY A 221 -24.70 -12.75 6.78
CA GLY A 221 -25.91 -13.55 7.12
C GLY A 221 -26.02 -13.76 8.60
#